data_ef923ebbb3efeafe94118c88d5757a1b
#
_entry.id   ef923ebbb3efeafe94118c88d5757a1b
#
_cell.length_a   1.000
_cell.length_b   1.000
_cell.length_c   1.000
_cell.angle_alpha   90.00
_cell.angle_beta   90.00
_cell.angle_gamma   90.00
#
_symmetry.space_group_name_H-M   'P 1'
#
loop_
_entity.id
_entity.type
_entity.pdbx_description
1 polymer ?
#
loop_
_entity_poly.entity_id
_entity_poly.type
_entity_poly.pdbx_seq_one_letter_code
_entity_poly.pdbx_strand_id
1 'polypeptide(L)'
;MIQDPNQNNTDLEKAIEWLIMNSINEVIILGVMGLREDMAIANLSILSNYFKKINLKIISDYFTIECFVGEKIYDSFPGQQISLYSQYDNCSIITKNLKYKINGKVQRSSILVSNESTDDQFTISCSEPIIIFRGHKEN
;
A
#
# COMPACT_ATOMS: atom_id res chain seq x y z
N MET A 1 -27.00 -10.40 -7.41
CA MET A 1 -25.89 -9.75 -8.14
C MET A 1 -26.23 -8.28 -8.27
N ILE A 2 -25.35 -7.38 -7.80
CA ILE A 2 -25.53 -5.93 -7.96
C ILE A 2 -24.94 -5.57 -9.31
N GLN A 3 -25.76 -5.04 -10.23
CA GLN A 3 -25.30 -4.52 -11.52
C GLN A 3 -25.21 -3.00 -11.45
N ASP A 4 -24.03 -2.46 -11.73
CA ASP A 4 -23.81 -1.04 -11.94
C ASP A 4 -23.41 -0.82 -13.41
N PRO A 5 -24.22 -0.11 -14.21
CA PRO A 5 -23.96 0.13 -15.62
C PRO A 5 -22.87 1.17 -15.89
N ASN A 6 -22.29 1.79 -14.84
CA ASN A 6 -21.22 2.76 -14.99
C ASN A 6 -19.97 2.11 -15.60
N GLN A 7 -19.57 2.56 -16.79
CA GLN A 7 -18.39 2.06 -17.51
C GLN A 7 -17.10 2.81 -17.15
N ASN A 8 -17.16 3.85 -16.33
CA ASN A 8 -16.01 4.69 -16.01
C ASN A 8 -15.15 4.12 -14.88
N ASN A 9 -15.72 3.25 -14.03
CA ASN A 9 -15.05 2.64 -12.90
C ASN A 9 -14.83 1.15 -13.12
N THR A 10 -13.75 0.61 -12.58
CA THR A 10 -13.51 -0.83 -12.55
C THR A 10 -14.52 -1.52 -11.61
N ASP A 11 -14.71 -2.82 -11.77
CA ASP A 11 -15.61 -3.59 -10.90
C ASP A 11 -15.14 -3.54 -9.42
N LEU A 12 -13.83 -3.48 -9.19
CA LEU A 12 -13.26 -3.33 -7.84
C LEU A 12 -13.62 -1.95 -7.24
N GLU A 13 -13.52 -0.86 -8.02
CA GLU A 13 -13.93 0.48 -7.55
C GLU A 13 -15.40 0.53 -7.20
N LYS A 14 -16.26 -0.03 -8.06
CA LYS A 14 -17.71 -0.11 -7.80
C LYS A 14 -18.00 -0.88 -6.50
N ALA A 15 -17.31 -1.99 -6.27
CA ALA A 15 -17.44 -2.75 -5.04
C ALA A 15 -17.03 -1.93 -3.80
N ILE A 16 -15.91 -1.21 -3.87
CA ILE A 16 -15.43 -0.36 -2.78
C ILE A 16 -16.43 0.79 -2.51
N GLU A 17 -16.91 1.46 -3.52
CA GLU A 17 -17.91 2.51 -3.38
C GLU A 17 -19.20 1.99 -2.73
N TRP A 18 -19.65 0.82 -3.13
CA TRP A 18 -20.81 0.17 -2.51
C TRP A 18 -20.57 -0.13 -1.02
N LEU A 19 -19.36 -0.62 -0.65
CA LEU A 19 -18.99 -0.89 0.73
C LEU A 19 -18.97 0.40 1.58
N ILE A 20 -18.43 1.49 1.03
CA ILE A 20 -18.43 2.80 1.68
C ILE A 20 -19.87 3.29 1.93
N MET A 21 -20.75 3.19 0.92
CA MET A 21 -22.16 3.57 1.05
C MET A 21 -22.90 2.74 2.11
N ASN A 22 -22.48 1.51 2.34
CA ASN A 22 -23.03 0.63 3.37
C ASN A 22 -22.30 0.71 4.72
N SER A 23 -21.50 1.76 4.94
CA SER A 23 -20.77 2.03 6.21
C SER A 23 -19.79 0.94 6.61
N ILE A 24 -19.23 0.22 5.65
CA ILE A 24 -18.12 -0.71 5.88
C ILE A 24 -16.83 0.11 5.94
N ASN A 25 -16.06 -0.06 7.01
CA ASN A 25 -14.89 0.76 7.29
C ASN A 25 -13.54 0.07 7.01
N GLU A 26 -13.55 -1.24 6.84
CA GLU A 26 -12.33 -2.01 6.58
C GLU A 26 -12.59 -3.12 5.57
N VAL A 27 -11.65 -3.30 4.64
CA VAL A 27 -11.71 -4.31 3.58
C VAL A 27 -10.33 -4.89 3.31
N ILE A 28 -10.27 -6.21 3.21
CA ILE A 28 -9.12 -6.95 2.70
C ILE A 28 -9.46 -7.44 1.29
N ILE A 29 -8.60 -7.11 0.34
CA ILE A 29 -8.77 -7.45 -1.07
C ILE A 29 -7.79 -8.57 -1.42
N LEU A 30 -8.29 -9.65 -1.99
CA LEU A 30 -7.51 -10.82 -2.40
C LEU A 30 -7.61 -11.04 -3.90
N GLY A 31 -6.57 -11.66 -4.51
CA GLY A 31 -6.61 -12.13 -5.89
C GLY A 31 -6.57 -11.03 -6.95
N VAL A 32 -6.17 -9.81 -6.60
CA VAL A 32 -6.13 -8.67 -7.52
C VAL A 32 -4.72 -8.36 -8.05
N MET A 33 -3.75 -9.15 -7.67
CA MET A 33 -2.34 -9.00 -8.07
C MET A 33 -1.85 -10.25 -8.79
N GLY A 34 -0.86 -10.10 -9.68
CA GLY A 34 -0.07 -11.21 -10.23
C GLY A 34 -0.53 -11.82 -11.56
N LEU A 35 -1.67 -11.42 -12.14
CA LEU A 35 -2.14 -11.97 -13.41
C LEU A 35 -1.98 -11.02 -14.60
N ARG A 36 -2.23 -9.74 -14.41
CA ARG A 36 -2.13 -8.68 -15.44
C ARG A 36 -1.49 -7.44 -14.84
N GLU A 37 -0.45 -6.97 -15.45
CA GLU A 37 0.34 -5.83 -14.98
C GLU A 37 -0.44 -4.51 -15.00
N ASP A 38 -1.25 -4.30 -16.02
CA ASP A 38 -2.12 -3.11 -16.15
C ASP A 38 -3.17 -3.07 -15.03
N MET A 39 -3.77 -4.20 -14.71
CA MET A 39 -4.72 -4.31 -13.60
C MET A 39 -4.05 -4.15 -12.24
N ALA A 40 -2.82 -4.65 -12.07
CA ALA A 40 -2.05 -4.46 -10.85
C ALA A 40 -1.79 -2.97 -10.58
N ILE A 41 -1.40 -2.21 -11.60
CA ILE A 41 -1.19 -0.75 -11.50
C ILE A 41 -2.50 -0.03 -11.16
N ALA A 42 -3.60 -0.39 -11.83
CA ALA A 42 -4.92 0.18 -11.54
C ALA A 42 -5.35 -0.10 -10.09
N ASN A 43 -5.16 -1.33 -9.60
CA ASN A 43 -5.52 -1.72 -8.24
C ASN A 43 -4.67 -1.00 -7.18
N LEU A 44 -3.39 -0.76 -7.44
CA LEU A 44 -2.54 0.08 -6.57
C LEU A 44 -3.02 1.54 -6.55
N SER A 45 -3.48 2.06 -7.68
CA SER A 45 -4.07 3.41 -7.74
C SER A 45 -5.35 3.52 -6.90
N ILE A 46 -6.15 2.47 -6.86
CA ILE A 46 -7.35 2.39 -6.01
C ILE A 46 -6.99 2.54 -4.53
N LEU A 47 -5.93 1.89 -4.05
CA LEU A 47 -5.45 2.09 -2.67
C LEU A 47 -5.21 3.56 -2.37
N SER A 48 -4.52 4.27 -3.27
CA SER A 48 -4.20 5.69 -3.09
C SER A 48 -5.44 6.60 -3.15
N ASN A 49 -6.44 6.22 -3.93
CA ASN A 49 -7.65 7.03 -4.10
C ASN A 49 -8.63 6.88 -2.93
N TYR A 50 -8.66 5.73 -2.28
CA TYR A 50 -9.69 5.38 -1.30
C TYR A 50 -9.21 5.27 0.15
N PHE A 51 -7.89 5.23 0.43
CA PHE A 51 -7.36 4.97 1.78
C PHE A 51 -7.84 5.94 2.88
N LYS A 52 -8.26 7.15 2.51
CA LYS A 52 -8.84 8.13 3.44
C LYS A 52 -10.31 7.89 3.74
N LYS A 53 -10.99 7.10 2.90
CA LYS A 53 -12.44 6.85 3.00
C LYS A 53 -12.75 5.51 3.63
N ILE A 54 -11.88 4.54 3.45
CA ILE A 54 -12.04 3.16 3.92
C ILE A 54 -10.65 2.54 4.15
N ASN A 55 -10.48 1.76 5.21
CA ASN A 55 -9.24 1.05 5.47
C ASN A 55 -9.10 -0.13 4.50
N LEU A 56 -8.24 0.03 3.49
CA LEU A 56 -8.01 -0.95 2.44
C LEU A 56 -6.65 -1.62 2.61
N LYS A 57 -6.63 -2.95 2.51
CA LYS A 57 -5.40 -3.75 2.37
C LYS A 57 -5.55 -4.71 1.21
N ILE A 58 -4.52 -4.82 0.40
CA ILE A 58 -4.38 -5.90 -0.58
C ILE A 58 -3.44 -6.95 0.02
N ILE A 59 -3.83 -8.21 -0.03
CA ILE A 59 -2.94 -9.34 0.31
C ILE A 59 -2.70 -10.13 -0.97
N SER A 60 -1.45 -10.18 -1.39
CA SER A 60 -0.95 -11.01 -2.49
C SER A 60 -0.22 -12.23 -1.94
N ASP A 61 0.33 -13.08 -2.80
CA ASP A 61 1.12 -14.25 -2.38
C ASP A 61 2.35 -13.86 -1.54
N TYR A 62 2.93 -12.68 -1.79
CA TYR A 62 4.19 -12.26 -1.18
C TYR A 62 4.07 -11.09 -0.21
N PHE A 63 3.05 -10.23 -0.38
CA PHE A 63 2.98 -8.94 0.32
C PHE A 63 1.60 -8.63 0.87
N THR A 64 1.60 -7.95 2.03
CA THR A 64 0.49 -7.09 2.46
C THR A 64 0.79 -5.67 1.99
N ILE A 65 -0.16 -5.06 1.28
CA ILE A 65 -0.01 -3.77 0.59
C ILE A 65 -1.08 -2.81 1.09
N GLU A 66 -0.68 -1.62 1.51
CA GLU A 66 -1.61 -0.57 1.94
C GLU A 66 -1.07 0.83 1.59
N CYS A 67 -1.94 1.82 1.62
CA CYS A 67 -1.59 3.23 1.45
C CYS A 67 -1.77 3.99 2.76
N PHE A 68 -0.85 4.89 3.08
CA PHE A 68 -0.96 5.78 4.23
C PHE A 68 -0.20 7.09 4.00
N VAL A 69 -0.46 8.07 4.87
CA VAL A 69 0.27 9.33 4.98
C VAL A 69 0.47 9.69 6.45
N GLY A 70 1.54 10.41 6.77
CA GLY A 70 1.92 10.74 8.13
C GLY A 70 2.86 9.72 8.74
N GLU A 71 2.85 9.58 10.06
CA GLU A 71 3.69 8.63 10.78
C GLU A 71 2.93 7.36 11.13
N LYS A 72 3.57 6.21 10.90
CA LYS A 72 3.02 4.90 11.25
C LYS A 72 4.10 3.95 11.74
N ILE A 73 3.78 3.24 12.82
CA ILE A 73 4.60 2.17 13.38
C ILE A 73 4.00 0.84 12.93
N TYR A 74 4.84 -0.05 12.44
CA TYR A 74 4.45 -1.38 12.00
C TYR A 74 5.12 -2.45 12.83
N ASP A 75 4.36 -3.45 13.27
CA ASP A 75 4.94 -4.70 13.74
C ASP A 75 5.61 -5.40 12.57
N SER A 76 6.77 -5.99 12.84
CA SER A 76 7.61 -6.63 11.84
C SER A 76 8.43 -7.77 12.44
N PHE A 77 9.39 -8.24 11.69
CA PHE A 77 10.44 -9.16 12.14
C PHE A 77 11.73 -8.83 11.41
N PRO A 78 12.90 -9.06 12.02
CA PRO A 78 14.18 -8.87 11.36
C PRO A 78 14.27 -9.64 10.04
N GLY A 79 14.68 -8.95 8.97
CA GLY A 79 14.73 -9.50 7.60
C GLY A 79 13.42 -9.39 6.82
N GLN A 80 12.34 -8.88 7.41
CA GLN A 80 11.10 -8.65 6.65
C GLN A 80 11.36 -7.69 5.49
N GLN A 81 11.01 -8.12 4.28
CA GLN A 81 11.13 -7.28 3.09
C GLN A 81 10.12 -6.12 3.15
N ILE A 82 10.62 -4.91 2.96
CA ILE A 82 9.83 -3.68 2.95
C ILE A 82 10.12 -2.92 1.66
N SER A 83 9.07 -2.58 0.91
CA SER A 83 9.19 -1.70 -0.26
C SER A 83 8.21 -0.56 -0.14
N LEU A 84 8.61 0.62 -0.61
CA LEU A 84 7.80 1.83 -0.62
C LEU A 84 7.63 2.30 -2.06
N TYR A 85 6.46 2.83 -2.37
CA TYR A 85 6.19 3.46 -3.65
C TYR A 85 5.51 4.80 -3.43
N SER A 86 6.12 5.87 -3.92
CA SER A 86 5.54 7.21 -3.94
C SER A 86 5.07 7.56 -5.35
N GLN A 87 3.83 8.03 -5.44
CA GLN A 87 3.28 8.61 -6.68
C GLN A 87 3.65 10.10 -6.82
N TYR A 88 4.20 10.69 -5.76
CA TYR A 88 4.53 12.11 -5.69
C TYR A 88 6.04 12.32 -5.78
N ASP A 89 6.45 13.33 -6.55
CA ASP A 89 7.83 13.82 -6.53
C ASP A 89 8.07 14.64 -5.25
N ASN A 90 9.28 14.58 -4.72
CA ASN A 90 9.68 15.31 -3.52
C ASN A 90 8.92 14.91 -2.24
N CYS A 91 8.40 13.71 -2.15
CA CYS A 91 7.87 13.17 -0.90
C CYS A 91 8.99 13.11 0.15
N SER A 92 8.78 13.70 1.31
CA SER A 92 9.72 13.58 2.43
C SER A 92 9.43 12.30 3.18
N ILE A 93 10.43 11.41 3.27
CA ILE A 93 10.30 10.13 3.97
C ILE A 93 11.41 10.01 5.02
N ILE A 94 11.03 9.63 6.23
CA ILE A 94 11.93 9.32 7.33
C ILE A 94 11.61 7.92 7.83
N THR A 95 12.64 7.08 7.96
CA THR A 95 12.49 5.71 8.43
C THR A 95 13.33 5.42 9.66
N LYS A 96 12.85 4.53 10.53
CA LYS A 96 13.59 3.94 11.65
C LYS A 96 13.50 2.42 11.56
N ASN A 97 14.57 1.74 11.96
CA ASN A 97 14.68 0.28 11.99
C ASN A 97 14.53 -0.37 10.59
N LEU A 98 14.99 0.34 9.55
CA LEU A 98 15.19 -0.22 8.23
C LEU A 98 16.70 -0.26 7.91
N LYS A 99 17.13 -1.31 7.23
CA LYS A 99 18.53 -1.56 6.83
C LYS A 99 19.09 -0.41 6.00
N TYR A 100 18.32 0.05 5.03
CA TYR A 100 18.64 1.21 4.22
C TYR A 100 17.83 2.40 4.70
N LYS A 101 18.49 3.24 5.51
CA LYS A 101 17.83 4.40 6.12
C LYS A 101 17.46 5.43 5.07
N ILE A 102 16.21 5.86 5.09
CA ILE A 102 15.71 6.98 4.29
C ILE A 102 15.51 8.17 5.23
N ASN A 103 16.03 9.34 4.85
CA ASN A 103 15.89 10.56 5.63
C ASN A 103 15.93 11.78 4.71
N GLY A 104 14.78 12.20 4.23
CA GLY A 104 14.63 13.40 3.41
C GLY A 104 13.71 13.22 2.20
N LYS A 105 13.82 14.15 1.28
CA LYS A 105 13.03 14.15 0.06
C LYS A 105 13.48 13.05 -0.90
N VAL A 106 12.55 12.26 -1.36
CA VAL A 106 12.77 11.23 -2.36
C VAL A 106 12.00 11.55 -3.63
N GLN A 107 12.58 11.20 -4.76
CA GLN A 107 11.91 11.18 -6.05
C GLN A 107 11.37 9.77 -6.31
N ARG A 108 10.48 9.62 -7.28
CA ARG A 108 10.10 8.30 -7.79
C ARG A 108 11.36 7.56 -8.26
N SER A 109 11.71 6.50 -7.56
CA SER A 109 12.99 5.84 -7.77
C SER A 109 12.97 4.42 -7.23
N SER A 110 13.81 3.56 -7.79
CA SER A 110 14.06 2.19 -7.32
C SER A 110 14.70 2.11 -5.94
N ILE A 111 15.24 3.20 -5.40
CA ILE A 111 15.83 3.25 -4.05
C ILE A 111 14.83 2.90 -2.93
N LEU A 112 13.54 3.02 -3.21
CA LEU A 112 12.49 2.75 -2.24
C LEU A 112 12.08 1.27 -2.17
N VAL A 113 12.59 0.42 -3.04
CA VAL A 113 12.24 -1.01 -3.08
C VAL A 113 13.33 -1.88 -2.45
N SER A 114 12.94 -3.07 -2.00
CA SER A 114 13.84 -4.10 -1.46
C SER A 114 14.64 -3.66 -0.22
N ASN A 115 14.04 -2.89 0.66
CA ASN A 115 14.53 -2.61 1.99
C ASN A 115 14.17 -3.77 2.94
N GLU A 116 14.75 -3.79 4.12
CA GLU A 116 14.52 -4.83 5.14
C GLU A 116 14.29 -4.18 6.51
N SER A 117 13.36 -4.74 7.29
CA SER A 117 13.27 -4.40 8.71
C SER A 117 14.44 -5.01 9.48
N THR A 118 14.97 -4.26 10.43
CA THR A 118 16.07 -4.72 11.29
C THR A 118 15.61 -5.12 12.69
N ASP A 119 14.31 -4.94 13.00
CA ASP A 119 13.77 -5.12 14.35
C ASP A 119 12.33 -5.67 14.31
N ASP A 120 11.77 -5.94 15.48
CA ASP A 120 10.36 -6.38 15.63
C ASP A 120 9.35 -5.26 15.33
N GLN A 121 9.82 -4.03 15.19
CA GLN A 121 9.02 -2.88 14.74
C GLN A 121 9.87 -1.94 13.90
N PHE A 122 9.27 -1.31 12.91
CA PHE A 122 9.84 -0.17 12.18
C PHE A 122 8.86 0.99 12.09
N THR A 123 9.39 2.18 11.87
CA THR A 123 8.58 3.40 11.73
C THR A 123 8.85 4.05 10.40
N ILE A 124 7.78 4.52 9.76
CA ILE A 124 7.84 5.35 8.56
C ILE A 124 7.04 6.61 8.80
N SER A 125 7.63 7.77 8.48
CA SER A 125 6.96 9.06 8.42
C SER A 125 7.07 9.60 7.00
N CYS A 126 5.95 10.03 6.40
CA CYS A 126 5.93 10.54 5.04
C CYS A 126 5.03 11.78 4.93
N SER A 127 5.45 12.75 4.10
CA SER A 127 4.71 14.00 3.89
C SER A 127 3.56 13.88 2.89
N GLU A 128 3.62 12.89 2.02
CA GLU A 128 2.63 12.60 1.00
C GLU A 128 2.20 11.13 1.07
N PRO A 129 1.03 10.75 0.55
CA PRO A 129 0.61 9.36 0.53
C PRO A 129 1.63 8.45 -0.16
N ILE A 130 1.95 7.35 0.49
CA ILE A 130 2.81 6.31 -0.07
C ILE A 130 2.14 4.94 0.03
N ILE A 131 2.49 4.05 -0.88
CA ILE A 131 2.11 2.65 -0.82
C ILE A 131 3.27 1.88 -0.18
N ILE A 132 2.96 1.08 0.82
CA ILE A 132 3.91 0.18 1.48
C ILE A 132 3.60 -1.26 1.13
N PHE A 133 4.64 -2.03 0.84
CA PHE A 133 4.63 -3.46 0.63
C PHE A 133 5.41 -4.11 1.78
N ARG A 134 4.75 -4.95 2.56
CA ARG A 134 5.37 -5.70 3.66
C ARG A 134 5.36 -7.17 3.32
N GLY A 135 6.55 -7.74 3.19
CA GLY A 135 6.74 -9.16 2.86
C GLY A 135 6.14 -10.07 3.94
N HIS A 136 5.54 -11.17 3.52
CA HIS A 136 5.10 -12.21 4.42
C HIS A 136 6.31 -13.01 4.93
N LYS A 137 6.18 -13.60 6.11
CA LYS A 137 7.18 -14.52 6.62
C LYS A 137 7.12 -15.79 5.77
N GLU A 138 8.25 -16.16 5.18
CA GLU A 138 8.36 -17.45 4.50
C GLU A 138 8.19 -18.58 5.53
N ASN A 139 7.35 -19.54 5.20
CA ASN A 139 7.14 -20.74 6.03
C ASN A 139 8.24 -21.75 5.81
#